data_0fc37e9c1d7b8b31f3e3119e2066ae3e
#
_entry.id   0fc37e9c1d7b8b31f3e3119e2066ae3e
#
_cell.length_a   1.000
_cell.length_b   1.000
_cell.length_c   1.000
_cell.angle_alpha   90.00
_cell.angle_beta   90.00
_cell.angle_gamma   90.00
#
_symmetry.space_group_name_H-M   'P 1'
#
loop_
_entity.id
_entity.type
_entity.pdbx_description
1 polymer ?
#
loop_
_entity_poly.entity_id
_entity_poly.type
_entity_poly.pdbx_seq_one_letter_code
_entity_poly.pdbx_strand_id
1 'polypeptide(L)'
;MANLKSLAKETAIYGLSSIVGRILNYLLVPLYTAKLSAESGGYGVITNMYAYVALLLILLTYGMETTFFRFSNKEGEDPKRVYSTILMAIAGTSTLFVLMVLLFISPISSALGYADHPSYVWVMAITVALDAFQCIPFSWLRQNKRPIKFAALKLLFIILNISLNLIFFVVIPHFSGKPTEVGYAFYINLACTASI
;
A
#
# COMPACT_ATOMS: atom_id res chain seq x y z
N MET A 1 28.07 12.39 -19.54
CA MET A 1 26.74 12.55 -20.16
C MET A 1 25.91 11.30 -19.84
N ALA A 2 24.78 11.44 -19.17
CA ALA A 2 23.89 10.29 -18.96
C ALA A 2 23.44 9.78 -20.33
N ASN A 3 23.68 8.51 -20.62
CA ASN A 3 23.31 7.91 -21.90
C ASN A 3 21.76 7.93 -21.99
N LEU A 4 21.21 8.67 -22.93
CA LEU A 4 19.76 8.85 -23.11
C LEU A 4 19.02 7.49 -23.16
N LYS A 5 19.69 6.48 -23.75
CA LYS A 5 19.18 5.10 -23.79
C LYS A 5 19.06 4.47 -22.39
N SER A 6 20.02 4.71 -21.49
CA SER A 6 19.97 4.22 -20.11
C SER A 6 18.83 4.89 -19.34
N LEU A 7 18.70 6.21 -19.46
CA LEU A 7 17.63 6.96 -18.82
C LEU A 7 16.24 6.51 -19.30
N ALA A 8 16.06 6.33 -20.61
CA ALA A 8 14.82 5.85 -21.19
C ALA A 8 14.49 4.43 -20.70
N LYS A 9 15.47 3.52 -20.62
CA LYS A 9 15.29 2.16 -20.11
C LYS A 9 14.89 2.17 -18.63
N GLU A 10 15.56 2.95 -17.80
CA GLU A 10 15.23 3.05 -16.37
C GLU A 10 13.81 3.60 -16.17
N THR A 11 13.46 4.68 -16.87
CA THR A 11 12.13 5.29 -16.83
C THR A 11 11.04 4.31 -17.30
N ALA A 12 11.31 3.56 -18.35
CA ALA A 12 10.38 2.55 -18.85
C ALA A 12 10.15 1.43 -17.82
N ILE A 13 11.19 0.95 -17.14
CA ILE A 13 11.06 -0.10 -16.11
C ILE A 13 10.23 0.41 -14.93
N TYR A 14 10.52 1.62 -14.42
CA TYR A 14 9.75 2.21 -13.30
C TYR A 14 8.29 2.48 -13.69
N GLY A 15 8.06 3.07 -14.86
CA GLY A 15 6.72 3.36 -15.37
C GLY A 15 5.91 2.10 -15.62
N LEU A 16 6.50 1.15 -16.36
CA LEU A 16 5.81 -0.09 -16.73
C LEU A 16 5.44 -0.93 -15.50
N SER A 17 6.36 -1.09 -14.54
CA SER A 17 6.06 -1.83 -13.30
C SER A 17 4.91 -1.20 -12.51
N SER A 18 4.83 0.13 -12.49
CA SER A 18 3.74 0.85 -11.81
C SER A 18 2.39 0.74 -12.55
N ILE A 19 2.42 0.79 -13.89
CA ILE A 19 1.21 0.67 -14.73
C ILE A 19 0.68 -0.76 -14.67
N VAL A 20 1.54 -1.76 -14.84
CA VAL A 20 1.17 -3.18 -14.74
C VAL A 20 0.52 -3.46 -13.39
N GLY A 21 1.07 -2.90 -12.29
CA GLY A 21 0.49 -3.02 -10.97
C GLY A 21 -0.95 -2.51 -10.89
N ARG A 22 -1.22 -1.36 -11.46
CA ARG A 22 -2.57 -0.79 -11.47
C ARG A 22 -3.55 -1.64 -12.30
N ILE A 23 -3.15 -2.09 -13.48
CA ILE A 23 -3.98 -2.94 -14.33
C ILE A 23 -4.31 -4.26 -13.63
N LEU A 24 -3.31 -4.91 -13.05
CA LEU A 24 -3.51 -6.19 -12.37
C LEU A 24 -4.39 -6.07 -11.12
N ASN A 25 -4.24 -5.00 -10.34
CA ASN A 25 -5.15 -4.73 -9.22
C ASN A 25 -6.57 -4.42 -9.71
N TYR A 26 -6.73 -3.75 -10.86
CA TYR A 26 -8.04 -3.51 -11.45
C TYR A 26 -8.76 -4.82 -11.84
N LEU A 27 -8.01 -5.86 -12.21
CA LEU A 27 -8.58 -7.18 -12.49
C LEU A 27 -9.21 -7.87 -11.26
N LEU A 28 -8.92 -7.41 -10.04
CA LEU A 28 -9.59 -7.90 -8.83
C LEU A 28 -11.01 -7.32 -8.67
N VAL A 29 -11.34 -6.22 -9.33
CA VAL A 29 -12.67 -5.59 -9.22
C VAL A 29 -13.79 -6.55 -9.64
N PRO A 30 -13.76 -7.20 -10.82
CA PRO A 30 -14.74 -8.22 -11.19
C PRO A 30 -14.83 -9.38 -10.20
N LEU A 31 -13.70 -9.79 -9.61
CA LEU A 31 -13.67 -10.84 -8.61
C LEU A 31 -14.46 -10.42 -7.35
N TYR A 32 -14.20 -9.24 -6.83
CA TYR A 32 -14.89 -8.73 -5.64
C TYR A 32 -16.39 -8.51 -5.89
N THR A 33 -16.76 -7.94 -7.03
CA THR A 33 -18.17 -7.70 -7.38
C THR A 33 -18.95 -9.00 -7.61
N ALA A 34 -18.30 -10.07 -8.08
CA ALA A 34 -18.93 -11.36 -8.30
C ALA A 34 -19.04 -12.22 -7.03
N LYS A 35 -18.14 -12.02 -6.06
CA LYS A 35 -18.02 -12.89 -4.87
C LYS A 35 -18.54 -12.28 -3.57
N LEU A 36 -18.60 -10.96 -3.47
CA LEU A 36 -19.13 -10.26 -2.30
C LEU A 36 -20.62 -9.97 -2.49
N SER A 37 -21.43 -10.31 -1.49
CA SER A 37 -22.88 -10.04 -1.53
C SER A 37 -23.14 -8.55 -1.35
N ALA A 38 -24.21 -8.05 -1.97
CA ALA A 38 -24.65 -6.68 -1.78
C ALA A 38 -25.11 -6.41 -0.33
N GLU A 39 -25.63 -7.44 0.35
CA GLU A 39 -26.08 -7.37 1.76
C GLU A 39 -24.94 -7.06 2.73
N SER A 40 -23.71 -7.54 2.45
CA SER A 40 -22.51 -7.24 3.26
C SER A 40 -21.87 -5.88 2.90
N GLY A 41 -22.55 -5.03 2.13
CA GLY A 41 -21.97 -3.81 1.57
C GLY A 41 -21.07 -4.06 0.36
N GLY A 42 -20.78 -5.31 0.06
CA GLY A 42 -20.09 -5.76 -1.15
C GLY A 42 -18.78 -5.04 -1.42
N TYR A 43 -18.52 -4.76 -2.70
CA TYR A 43 -17.34 -4.02 -3.17
C TYR A 43 -17.36 -2.54 -2.73
N GLY A 44 -18.53 -1.98 -2.37
CA GLY A 44 -18.67 -0.60 -1.90
C GLY A 44 -17.86 -0.32 -0.62
N VAL A 45 -17.84 -1.26 0.34
CA VAL A 45 -17.04 -1.14 1.57
C VAL A 45 -15.55 -1.09 1.24
N ILE A 46 -15.09 -1.96 0.33
CA ILE A 46 -13.69 -1.98 -0.11
C ILE A 46 -13.30 -0.63 -0.72
N THR A 47 -14.12 -0.13 -1.65
CA THR A 47 -13.84 1.14 -2.34
C THR A 47 -13.82 2.32 -1.37
N ASN A 48 -14.76 2.38 -0.42
CA ASN A 48 -14.84 3.44 0.56
C ASN A 48 -13.61 3.43 1.48
N MET A 49 -13.21 2.28 1.99
CA MET A 49 -12.02 2.15 2.84
C MET A 49 -10.73 2.53 2.11
N TYR A 50 -10.56 2.11 0.86
CA TYR A 50 -9.40 2.52 0.07
C TYR A 50 -9.40 4.01 -0.28
N ALA A 51 -10.55 4.67 -0.36
CA ALA A 51 -10.61 6.12 -0.51
C ALA A 51 -10.05 6.84 0.73
N TYR A 52 -10.39 6.38 1.94
CA TYR A 52 -9.77 6.89 3.17
C TYR A 52 -8.26 6.63 3.22
N VAL A 53 -7.82 5.42 2.85
CA VAL A 53 -6.38 5.08 2.77
C VAL A 53 -5.64 6.02 1.82
N ALA A 54 -6.21 6.32 0.66
CA ALA A 54 -5.57 7.22 -0.30
C ALA A 54 -5.36 8.64 0.27
N LEU A 55 -6.35 9.17 1.00
CA LEU A 55 -6.22 10.47 1.68
C LEU A 55 -5.18 10.42 2.81
N LEU A 56 -5.26 9.39 3.65
CA LEU A 56 -4.34 9.21 4.79
C LEU A 56 -2.89 9.00 4.33
N LEU A 57 -2.67 8.30 3.22
CA LEU A 57 -1.35 8.10 2.66
C LEU A 57 -0.69 9.43 2.26
N ILE A 58 -1.45 10.34 1.65
CA ILE A 58 -0.96 11.69 1.31
C ILE A 58 -0.59 12.46 2.59
N LEU A 59 -1.43 12.38 3.63
CA LEU A 59 -1.18 13.05 4.90
C LEU A 59 0.03 12.46 5.63
N LEU A 60 0.21 11.14 5.64
CA LEU A 60 1.31 10.47 6.34
C LEU A 60 2.65 10.58 5.60
N THR A 61 2.63 10.71 4.28
CA THR A 61 3.86 10.92 3.50
C THR A 61 4.30 12.38 3.47
N TYR A 62 3.37 13.32 3.65
CA TYR A 62 3.55 14.79 3.73
C TYR A 62 4.72 15.36 2.89
N GLY A 63 4.86 14.86 1.67
CA GLY A 63 5.88 15.31 0.70
C GLY A 63 7.31 14.86 1.01
N MET A 64 7.53 13.93 1.94
CA MET A 64 8.86 13.46 2.33
C MET A 64 9.61 12.75 1.19
N GLU A 65 8.91 12.17 0.23
CA GLU A 65 9.53 11.64 -0.98
C GLU A 65 10.23 12.73 -1.79
N THR A 66 9.57 13.86 -2.02
CA THR A 66 10.14 15.01 -2.71
C THR A 66 11.28 15.62 -1.90
N THR A 67 11.10 15.73 -0.60
CA THR A 67 12.12 16.20 0.35
C THR A 67 13.36 15.31 0.28
N PHE A 68 13.18 14.00 0.27
CA PHE A 68 14.28 13.04 0.13
C PHE A 68 15.08 13.28 -1.14
N PHE A 69 14.46 13.37 -2.31
CA PHE A 69 15.17 13.61 -3.57
C PHE A 69 15.89 14.98 -3.59
N ARG A 70 15.26 16.02 -3.04
CA ARG A 70 15.86 17.35 -2.97
C ARG A 70 17.13 17.36 -2.13
N PHE A 71 17.07 16.82 -0.91
CA PHE A 71 18.20 16.89 0.02
C PHE A 71 19.28 15.85 -0.29
N SER A 72 18.93 14.67 -0.82
CA SER A 72 19.90 13.66 -1.23
C SER A 72 20.80 14.09 -2.40
N ASN A 73 20.36 15.10 -3.20
CA ASN A 73 21.13 15.63 -4.32
C ASN A 73 21.75 17.00 -4.00
N LYS A 74 21.64 17.50 -2.76
CA LYS A 74 22.21 18.77 -2.36
C LYS A 74 23.69 18.61 -2.04
N GLU A 75 24.53 19.53 -2.55
CA GLU A 75 25.96 19.55 -2.24
C GLU A 75 26.21 19.70 -0.73
N GLY A 76 27.15 18.90 -0.21
CA GLY A 76 27.50 18.88 1.20
C GLY A 76 26.61 17.99 2.11
N GLU A 77 25.55 17.40 1.60
CA GLU A 77 24.70 16.48 2.37
C GLU A 77 25.06 15.00 2.10
N ASP A 78 25.01 14.19 3.14
CA ASP A 78 25.16 12.73 3.00
C ASP A 78 23.80 12.08 2.70
N PRO A 79 23.60 11.48 1.51
CA PRO A 79 22.32 10.84 1.16
C PRO A 79 21.86 9.77 2.13
N LYS A 80 22.78 9.05 2.81
CA LYS A 80 22.44 8.04 3.80
C LYS A 80 21.89 8.67 5.07
N ARG A 81 22.44 9.79 5.50
CA ARG A 81 21.95 10.54 6.65
C ARG A 81 20.59 11.12 6.37
N VAL A 82 20.37 11.69 5.20
CA VAL A 82 19.07 12.20 4.73
C VAL A 82 18.04 11.07 4.73
N TYR A 83 18.39 9.91 4.16
CA TYR A 83 17.54 8.72 4.15
C TYR A 83 17.12 8.32 5.57
N SER A 84 18.07 8.13 6.46
CA SER A 84 17.81 7.69 7.84
C SER A 84 16.93 8.69 8.60
N THR A 85 17.20 9.99 8.46
CA THR A 85 16.44 11.04 9.14
C THR A 85 14.98 11.06 8.69
N ILE A 86 14.75 11.01 7.38
CA ILE A 86 13.39 11.03 6.80
C ILE A 86 12.64 9.71 7.14
N LEU A 87 13.33 8.59 7.07
CA LEU A 87 12.74 7.30 7.42
C LEU A 87 12.28 7.26 8.89
N MET A 88 13.11 7.76 9.82
CA MET A 88 12.75 7.87 11.23
C MET A 88 11.58 8.84 11.47
N ALA A 89 11.54 9.95 10.74
CA ALA A 89 10.43 10.90 10.84
C ALA A 89 9.11 10.26 10.41
N ILE A 90 9.07 9.59 9.26
CA ILE A 90 7.86 8.88 8.80
C ILE A 90 7.52 7.71 9.74
N ALA A 91 8.50 6.94 10.20
CA ALA A 91 8.26 5.86 11.16
C ALA A 91 7.62 6.39 12.43
N GLY A 92 8.11 7.51 12.99
CA GLY A 92 7.56 8.14 14.18
C GLY A 92 6.14 8.65 13.98
N THR A 93 5.88 9.39 12.90
CA THR A 93 4.53 9.91 12.60
C THR A 93 3.54 8.80 12.27
N SER A 94 3.95 7.77 11.53
CA SER A 94 3.11 6.61 11.22
C SER A 94 2.80 5.77 12.46
N THR A 95 3.77 5.57 13.35
CA THR A 95 3.55 4.88 14.63
C THR A 95 2.59 5.66 15.51
N LEU A 96 2.79 6.98 15.64
CA LEU A 96 1.88 7.83 16.41
C LEU A 96 0.45 7.78 15.85
N PHE A 97 0.30 7.82 14.52
CA PHE A 97 -1.00 7.69 13.85
C PHE A 97 -1.67 6.36 14.20
N VAL A 98 -0.97 5.23 14.08
CA VAL A 98 -1.52 3.90 14.43
C VAL A 98 -1.95 3.86 15.90
N LEU A 99 -1.11 4.35 16.82
CA LEU A 99 -1.45 4.41 18.24
C LEU A 99 -2.72 5.25 18.50
N MET A 100 -2.84 6.41 17.84
CA MET A 100 -4.04 7.25 17.94
C MET A 100 -5.29 6.52 17.42
N VAL A 101 -5.20 5.84 16.27
CA VAL A 101 -6.32 5.06 15.74
C VAL A 101 -6.70 3.93 16.69
N LEU A 102 -5.74 3.21 17.25
CA LEU A 102 -6.02 2.11 18.20
C LEU A 102 -6.63 2.62 19.52
N LEU A 103 -6.17 3.76 20.05
CA LEU A 103 -6.74 4.36 21.26
C LEU A 103 -8.19 4.82 21.05
N PHE A 104 -8.51 5.33 19.86
CA PHE A 104 -9.82 5.85 19.51
C PHE A 104 -10.58 4.94 18.53
N ILE A 105 -10.32 3.64 18.56
CA ILE A 105 -10.88 2.70 17.58
C ILE A 105 -12.42 2.72 17.57
N SER A 106 -13.06 2.72 18.74
CA SER A 106 -14.51 2.68 18.87
C SER A 106 -15.18 3.95 18.29
N PRO A 107 -14.82 5.18 18.69
CA PRO A 107 -15.42 6.37 18.10
C PRO A 107 -15.10 6.52 16.62
N ILE A 108 -13.89 6.14 16.16
CA ILE A 108 -13.52 6.23 14.76
C ILE A 108 -14.34 5.24 13.92
N SER A 109 -14.46 3.98 14.36
CA SER A 109 -15.24 2.97 13.65
C SER A 109 -16.72 3.35 13.57
N SER A 110 -17.29 3.91 14.64
CA SER A 110 -18.67 4.40 14.65
C SER A 110 -18.86 5.58 13.70
N ALA A 111 -17.94 6.54 13.70
CA ALA A 111 -18.01 7.71 12.83
C ALA A 111 -17.88 7.35 11.33
N LEU A 112 -17.12 6.31 11.02
CA LEU A 112 -16.96 5.81 9.65
C LEU A 112 -18.09 4.86 9.20
N GLY A 113 -19.02 4.50 10.13
CA GLY A 113 -20.09 3.55 9.84
C GLY A 113 -19.69 2.08 9.89
N TYR A 114 -18.58 1.76 10.57
CA TYR A 114 -18.04 0.39 10.72
C TYR A 114 -17.98 -0.04 12.19
N ALA A 115 -18.97 0.36 13.00
CA ALA A 115 -19.05 0.02 14.43
C ALA A 115 -19.04 -1.51 14.67
N ASP A 116 -19.69 -2.26 13.78
CA ASP A 116 -19.77 -3.73 13.85
C ASP A 116 -18.48 -4.42 13.36
N HIS A 117 -17.63 -3.71 12.65
CA HIS A 117 -16.39 -4.23 12.06
C HIS A 117 -15.17 -3.31 12.33
N PRO A 118 -14.81 -3.06 13.60
CA PRO A 118 -13.67 -2.19 13.93
C PRO A 118 -12.34 -2.76 13.41
N SER A 119 -12.30 -4.06 13.10
CA SER A 119 -11.14 -4.70 12.48
C SER A 119 -10.76 -4.10 11.12
N TYR A 120 -11.72 -3.63 10.33
CA TYR A 120 -11.43 -2.99 9.05
C TYR A 120 -10.62 -1.71 9.25
N VAL A 121 -10.97 -0.93 10.28
CA VAL A 121 -10.32 0.36 10.57
C VAL A 121 -8.87 0.17 11.01
N TRP A 122 -8.59 -0.71 12.00
CA TRP A 122 -7.22 -0.88 12.47
C TRP A 122 -6.32 -1.58 11.44
N VAL A 123 -6.85 -2.56 10.68
CA VAL A 123 -6.08 -3.21 9.61
C VAL A 123 -5.66 -2.20 8.56
N MET A 124 -6.58 -1.34 8.13
CA MET A 124 -6.29 -0.33 7.13
C MET A 124 -5.38 0.77 7.68
N ALA A 125 -5.48 1.13 8.97
CA ALA A 125 -4.56 2.08 9.60
C ALA A 125 -3.12 1.56 9.61
N ILE A 126 -2.91 0.28 9.94
CA ILE A 126 -1.58 -0.34 9.87
C ILE A 126 -1.11 -0.42 8.42
N THR A 127 -1.98 -0.81 7.49
CA THR A 127 -1.63 -0.89 6.07
C THR A 127 -1.14 0.46 5.54
N VAL A 128 -1.87 1.55 5.77
CA VAL A 128 -1.47 2.88 5.29
C VAL A 128 -0.19 3.38 5.97
N ALA A 129 0.02 3.04 7.23
CA ALA A 129 1.25 3.39 7.96
C ALA A 129 2.48 2.68 7.36
N LEU A 130 2.34 1.38 7.01
CA LEU A 130 3.38 0.62 6.31
C LEU A 130 3.61 1.14 4.89
N ASP A 131 2.57 1.47 4.14
CA ASP A 131 2.68 2.05 2.80
C ASP A 131 3.42 3.40 2.83
N ALA A 132 3.11 4.25 3.83
CA ALA A 132 3.81 5.52 4.03
C ALA A 132 5.29 5.30 4.37
N PHE A 133 5.59 4.35 5.25
CA PHE A 133 6.96 3.99 5.60
C PHE A 133 7.74 3.48 4.39
N GLN A 134 7.15 2.61 3.57
CA GLN A 134 7.78 2.02 2.39
C GLN A 134 8.09 3.04 1.29
N CYS A 135 7.44 4.20 1.27
CA CYS A 135 7.67 5.19 0.21
C CYS A 135 9.15 5.66 0.18
N ILE A 136 9.84 5.71 1.33
CA ILE A 136 11.25 6.13 1.40
C ILE A 136 12.22 5.04 0.95
N PRO A 137 12.14 3.76 1.38
CA PRO A 137 12.90 2.66 0.77
C PRO A 137 12.75 2.56 -0.76
N PHE A 138 11.52 2.72 -1.27
CA PHE A 138 11.31 2.73 -2.71
C PHE A 138 11.92 3.95 -3.40
N SER A 139 11.90 5.12 -2.77
CA SER A 139 12.58 6.33 -3.26
C SER A 139 14.10 6.19 -3.23
N TRP A 140 14.64 5.51 -2.21
CA TRP A 140 16.07 5.15 -2.14
C TRP A 140 16.50 4.24 -3.29
N LEU A 141 15.68 3.24 -3.66
CA LEU A 141 15.96 2.38 -4.82
C LEU A 141 16.00 3.18 -6.13
N ARG A 142 15.11 4.17 -6.28
CA ARG A 142 15.10 5.07 -7.45
C ARG A 142 16.33 5.98 -7.47
N GLN A 143 16.69 6.57 -6.33
CA GLN A 143 17.88 7.43 -6.21
C GLN A 143 19.17 6.67 -6.57
N ASN A 144 19.28 5.40 -6.13
CA ASN A 144 20.44 4.56 -6.40
C ASN A 144 20.39 3.83 -7.76
N LYS A 145 19.46 4.20 -8.65
CA LYS A 145 19.32 3.63 -10.01
C LYS A 145 19.22 2.09 -9.99
N ARG A 146 18.39 1.54 -9.10
CA ARG A 146 18.16 0.10 -8.97
C ARG A 146 16.76 -0.30 -9.49
N PRO A 147 16.45 -0.10 -10.79
CA PRO A 147 15.12 -0.29 -11.35
C PRO A 147 14.64 -1.74 -11.25
N ILE A 148 15.55 -2.71 -11.42
CA ILE A 148 15.21 -4.14 -11.37
C ILE A 148 14.74 -4.54 -9.96
N LYS A 149 15.42 -4.07 -8.89
CA LYS A 149 15.00 -4.36 -7.52
C LYS A 149 13.65 -3.71 -7.21
N PHE A 150 13.46 -2.47 -7.63
CA PHE A 150 12.18 -1.77 -7.50
C PHE A 150 11.04 -2.53 -8.18
N ALA A 151 11.24 -2.91 -9.45
CA ALA A 151 10.25 -3.64 -10.22
C ALA A 151 9.96 -5.02 -9.62
N ALA A 152 11.00 -5.75 -9.19
CA ALA A 152 10.86 -7.07 -8.57
C ALA A 152 10.01 -7.02 -7.28
N LEU A 153 10.25 -6.06 -6.39
CA LEU A 153 9.44 -5.89 -5.17
C LEU A 153 7.99 -5.52 -5.50
N LYS A 154 7.77 -4.61 -6.45
CA LYS A 154 6.41 -4.25 -6.90
C LYS A 154 5.67 -5.42 -7.53
N LEU A 155 6.34 -6.20 -8.38
CA LEU A 155 5.74 -7.39 -8.99
C LEU A 155 5.48 -8.50 -7.96
N LEU A 156 6.38 -8.68 -6.99
CA LEU A 156 6.18 -9.63 -5.89
C LEU A 156 4.92 -9.29 -5.10
N PHE A 157 4.74 -8.01 -4.72
CA PHE A 157 3.52 -7.55 -4.07
C PHE A 157 2.27 -7.91 -4.88
N ILE A 158 2.29 -7.61 -6.18
CA ILE A 158 1.13 -7.82 -7.06
C ILE A 158 0.81 -9.31 -7.18
N ILE A 159 1.83 -10.15 -7.40
CA ILE A 159 1.66 -11.61 -7.51
C ILE A 159 1.11 -12.18 -6.21
N LEU A 160 1.66 -11.80 -5.06
CA LEU A 160 1.17 -12.22 -3.75
C LEU A 160 -0.28 -11.77 -3.54
N ASN A 161 -0.59 -10.50 -3.82
CA ASN A 161 -1.93 -9.96 -3.65
C ASN A 161 -2.95 -10.72 -4.52
N ILE A 162 -2.68 -10.89 -5.81
CA ILE A 162 -3.59 -11.62 -6.72
C ILE A 162 -3.73 -13.08 -6.29
N SER A 163 -2.62 -13.76 -6.00
CA SER A 163 -2.64 -15.17 -5.60
C SER A 163 -3.46 -15.39 -4.32
N LEU A 164 -3.24 -14.56 -3.29
CA LEU A 164 -3.98 -14.67 -2.04
C LEU A 164 -5.46 -14.32 -2.25
N ASN A 165 -5.78 -13.30 -3.04
CA ASN A 165 -7.17 -12.99 -3.36
C ASN A 165 -7.86 -14.14 -4.09
N LEU A 166 -7.22 -14.78 -5.07
CA LEU A 166 -7.79 -15.96 -5.73
C LEU A 166 -7.98 -17.12 -4.75
N ILE A 167 -7.02 -17.36 -3.86
CA ILE A 167 -7.14 -18.42 -2.84
C ILE A 167 -8.32 -18.13 -1.91
N PHE A 168 -8.41 -16.94 -1.33
CA PHE A 168 -9.41 -16.62 -0.30
C PHE A 168 -10.81 -16.37 -0.88
N PHE A 169 -10.94 -15.86 -2.09
CA PHE A 169 -12.24 -15.53 -2.71
C PHE A 169 -12.76 -16.60 -3.67
N VAL A 170 -11.90 -17.52 -4.15
CA VAL A 170 -12.32 -18.57 -5.08
C VAL A 170 -12.09 -19.97 -4.49
N VAL A 171 -10.85 -20.28 -4.11
CA VAL A 171 -10.48 -21.65 -3.72
C VAL A 171 -11.11 -22.03 -2.38
N ILE A 172 -10.89 -21.24 -1.33
CA ILE A 172 -11.41 -21.56 0.01
C ILE A 172 -12.93 -21.65 0.03
N PRO A 173 -13.72 -20.70 -0.52
CA PRO A 173 -15.17 -20.82 -0.55
C PRO A 173 -15.67 -22.01 -1.35
N HIS A 174 -14.97 -22.38 -2.42
CA HIS A 174 -15.34 -23.54 -3.22
C HIS A 174 -15.25 -24.86 -2.41
N PHE A 175 -14.21 -25.00 -1.56
CA PHE A 175 -14.02 -26.21 -0.76
C PHE A 175 -14.73 -26.18 0.60
N SER A 176 -14.89 -25.00 1.22
CA SER A 176 -15.46 -24.86 2.56
C SER A 176 -16.97 -24.58 2.56
N GLY A 177 -17.54 -24.16 1.42
CA GLY A 177 -18.95 -23.73 1.32
C GLY A 177 -19.30 -22.46 2.13
N LYS A 178 -18.30 -21.81 2.74
CA LYS A 178 -18.52 -20.60 3.55
C LYS A 178 -18.58 -19.34 2.65
N PRO A 179 -19.43 -18.37 3.00
CA PRO A 179 -19.47 -17.11 2.26
C PRO A 179 -18.15 -16.34 2.40
N THR A 180 -17.85 -15.57 1.38
CA THR A 180 -16.68 -14.69 1.38
C THR A 180 -16.95 -13.43 2.20
N GLU A 181 -16.02 -13.05 3.06
CA GLU A 181 -16.11 -11.85 3.87
C GLU A 181 -15.28 -10.71 3.26
N VAL A 182 -15.80 -9.48 3.36
CA VAL A 182 -15.11 -8.26 2.89
C VAL A 182 -13.75 -8.10 3.57
N GLY A 183 -13.64 -8.47 4.85
CA GLY A 183 -12.43 -8.38 5.65
C GLY A 183 -11.23 -9.07 5.04
N TYR A 184 -11.42 -10.18 4.30
CA TYR A 184 -10.30 -10.89 3.67
C TYR A 184 -9.48 -9.99 2.73
N ALA A 185 -10.12 -9.08 1.98
CA ALA A 185 -9.41 -8.15 1.11
C ALA A 185 -8.43 -7.26 1.89
N PHE A 186 -8.82 -6.79 3.09
CA PHE A 186 -8.00 -5.95 3.95
C PHE A 186 -6.85 -6.71 4.59
N TYR A 187 -7.10 -7.90 5.12
CA TYR A 187 -6.06 -8.74 5.71
C TYR A 187 -5.03 -9.20 4.68
N ILE A 188 -5.47 -9.55 3.47
CA ILE A 188 -4.58 -9.92 2.37
C ILE A 188 -3.68 -8.74 2.00
N ASN A 189 -4.25 -7.54 1.86
CA ASN A 189 -3.47 -6.34 1.54
C ASN A 189 -2.44 -6.04 2.63
N LEU A 190 -2.84 -6.10 3.91
CA LEU A 190 -1.91 -5.93 5.03
C LEU A 190 -0.78 -6.96 4.99
N ALA A 191 -1.09 -8.24 4.79
CA ALA A 191 -0.08 -9.30 4.71
C ALA A 191 0.89 -9.07 3.54
N CYS A 192 0.38 -8.66 2.37
CA CYS A 192 1.22 -8.35 1.21
C CYS A 192 2.11 -7.12 1.45
N THR A 193 1.56 -6.05 2.03
CA THR A 193 2.34 -4.84 2.37
C THR A 193 3.42 -5.15 3.41
N ALA A 194 3.10 -5.94 4.44
CA ALA A 194 4.07 -6.32 5.47
C ALA A 194 5.18 -7.28 4.98
N SER A 195 4.98 -7.93 3.82
CA SER A 195 5.94 -8.90 3.25
C SER A 195 7.05 -8.25 2.41
N ILE A 196 7.01 -6.95 2.18
CA ILE A 196 7.92 -6.19 1.30
C ILE A 196 8.68 -5.13 2.07
#